data_7a60f550f89ab39196cf8769e8b87adc
#
_entry.id   7a60f550f89ab39196cf8769e8b87adc
#
_cell.length_a   1.000
_cell.length_b   1.000
_cell.length_c   1.000
_cell.angle_alpha   90.00
_cell.angle_beta   90.00
_cell.angle_gamma   90.00
#
_symmetry.space_group_name_H-M   'P 1'
#
loop_
_entity.id
_entity.type
_entity.pdbx_description
1 polymer ?
#
loop_
_entity_poly.entity_id
_entity_poly.type
_entity_poly.pdbx_seq_one_letter_code
_entity_poly.pdbx_strand_id
1 'polypeptide(L)'
;MKTQYYTASSLDGFIATEDHSLEWLFPLADPEATSYPDFIAEVGALAMGASTYAWLLHHALKLGTPEETAWMYTQPAWVFTRRTFPTPANAPIRFVQGDVRPVHAEMRAA
;
A
#
# COMPACT_ATOMS: atom_id res chain seq x y z
N MET A 1 -20.09 -5.67 -0.20
CA MET A 1 -18.69 -5.21 -0.08
C MET A 1 -18.64 -3.69 -0.11
N LYS A 2 -17.77 -3.09 0.64
CA LYS A 2 -17.57 -1.64 0.59
C LYS A 2 -16.09 -1.33 0.34
N THR A 3 -15.85 -0.15 -0.23
CA THR A 3 -14.51 0.36 -0.46
C THR A 3 -14.20 1.37 0.64
N GLN A 4 -13.04 1.22 1.28
CA GLN A 4 -12.62 2.07 2.38
C GLN A 4 -11.27 2.70 2.09
N TYR A 5 -11.06 3.89 2.60
CA TYR A 5 -9.80 4.62 2.47
C TYR A 5 -9.29 4.96 3.86
N TYR A 6 -8.07 4.52 4.16
CA TYR A 6 -7.45 4.75 5.46
C TYR A 6 -6.08 5.40 5.24
N THR A 7 -5.88 6.58 5.79
CA THR A 7 -4.65 7.32 5.56
C THR A 7 -4.37 8.30 6.70
N ALA A 8 -3.16 8.83 6.74
CA ALA A 8 -2.81 9.99 7.53
C ALA A 8 -2.68 11.20 6.62
N SER A 9 -2.76 12.38 7.20
CA SER A 9 -2.66 13.62 6.43
C SER A 9 -2.17 14.75 7.34
N SER A 10 -1.36 15.64 6.79
CA SER A 10 -1.05 16.90 7.45
C SER A 10 -2.29 17.81 7.41
N LEU A 11 -2.25 18.92 8.16
CA LEU A 11 -3.39 19.84 8.22
C LEU A 11 -3.73 20.44 6.85
N ASP A 12 -2.72 20.63 6.00
CA ASP A 12 -2.88 21.13 4.65
C ASP A 12 -3.15 20.05 3.59
N GLY A 13 -3.39 18.81 4.01
CA GLY A 13 -3.92 17.78 3.14
C GLY A 13 -2.92 16.85 2.45
N PHE A 14 -1.69 16.76 2.96
CA PHE A 14 -0.65 15.93 2.33
C PHE A 14 -0.23 14.79 3.23
N ILE A 15 0.05 13.63 2.65
CA ILE A 15 0.62 12.47 3.36
C ILE A 15 2.14 12.50 3.34
N ALA A 16 2.74 13.03 2.27
CA ALA A 16 4.18 13.00 2.07
C ALA A 16 4.70 14.37 1.61
N THR A 17 5.99 14.60 1.80
CA THR A 17 6.68 15.77 1.26
C THR A 17 6.90 15.62 -0.26
N GLU A 18 7.43 16.65 -0.92
CA GLU A 18 7.66 16.63 -2.37
C GLU A 18 8.62 15.52 -2.79
N ASP A 19 9.53 15.12 -1.91
CA ASP A 19 10.48 14.03 -2.15
C ASP A 19 9.95 12.67 -1.64
N HIS A 20 8.65 12.55 -1.44
CA HIS A 20 7.96 11.34 -1.01
C HIS A 20 8.38 10.84 0.37
N SER A 21 8.78 11.76 1.27
CA SER A 21 9.18 11.41 2.62
C SER A 21 7.99 11.43 3.58
N LEU A 22 7.93 10.45 4.50
CA LEU A 22 6.98 10.39 5.60
C LEU A 22 7.65 10.65 6.95
N GLU A 23 8.87 11.14 6.96
CA GLU A 23 9.63 11.31 8.22
C GLU A 23 8.93 12.24 9.21
N TRP A 24 8.15 13.21 8.73
CA TRP A 24 7.40 14.11 9.59
C TRP A 24 6.36 13.36 10.43
N LEU A 25 5.82 12.27 9.88
CA LEU A 25 4.75 11.50 10.51
C LEU A 25 5.26 10.53 11.57
N PHE A 26 6.41 9.91 11.37
CA PHE A 26 6.90 8.81 12.18
C PHE A 26 7.02 9.17 13.67
N PRO A 27 7.51 10.35 14.08
CA PRO A 27 7.56 10.70 15.50
C PRO A 27 6.17 10.90 16.13
N LEU A 28 5.16 11.16 15.31
CA LEU A 28 3.81 11.52 15.76
C LEU A 28 2.85 10.34 15.74
N ALA A 29 3.19 9.28 15.03
CA ALA A 29 2.29 8.16 14.81
C ALA A 29 2.93 6.85 15.22
N ASP A 30 2.30 6.18 16.18
CA ASP A 30 2.56 4.78 16.49
C ASP A 30 1.41 3.98 15.87
N PRO A 31 1.68 3.16 14.82
CA PRO A 31 0.60 2.38 14.19
C PRO A 31 -0.16 1.49 15.16
N GLU A 32 0.52 0.99 16.21
CA GLU A 32 -0.13 0.14 17.20
C GLU A 32 -1.08 0.92 18.10
N ALA A 33 -0.91 2.24 18.23
CA ALA A 33 -1.76 3.10 19.03
C ALA A 33 -2.98 3.63 18.26
N THR A 34 -3.11 3.27 16.97
CA THR A 34 -4.22 3.71 16.13
C THR A 34 -5.22 2.58 15.92
N SER A 35 -6.31 2.86 15.19
CA SER A 35 -7.28 1.85 14.78
C SER A 35 -6.81 1.02 13.58
N TYR A 36 -5.60 1.24 13.08
CA TYR A 36 -5.12 0.59 11.88
C TYR A 36 -5.05 -0.95 11.97
N PRO A 37 -4.52 -1.54 13.05
CA PRO A 37 -4.47 -3.01 13.14
C PRO A 37 -5.85 -3.66 13.01
N ASP A 38 -6.86 -3.10 13.68
CA ASP A 38 -8.23 -3.62 13.59
C ASP A 38 -8.82 -3.40 12.20
N PHE A 39 -8.52 -2.24 11.58
CA PHE A 39 -8.98 -1.93 10.24
C PHE A 39 -8.44 -2.92 9.22
N ILE A 40 -7.12 -3.12 9.19
CA ILE A 40 -6.48 -3.96 8.17
C ILE A 40 -6.84 -5.45 8.34
N ALA A 41 -7.14 -5.89 9.54
CA ALA A 41 -7.50 -7.29 9.80
C ALA A 41 -8.78 -7.70 9.09
N GLU A 42 -9.69 -6.77 8.82
CA GLU A 42 -10.97 -7.04 8.16
C GLU A 42 -10.95 -6.78 6.66
N VAL A 43 -9.83 -6.32 6.12
CA VAL A 43 -9.70 -6.02 4.70
C VAL A 43 -9.40 -7.29 3.92
N GLY A 44 -10.18 -7.55 2.86
CA GLY A 44 -10.03 -8.74 2.02
C GLY A 44 -9.21 -8.53 0.76
N ALA A 45 -9.05 -7.29 0.33
CA ALA A 45 -8.28 -6.96 -0.87
C ALA A 45 -7.73 -5.55 -0.76
N LEU A 46 -6.55 -5.32 -1.34
CA LEU A 46 -5.87 -4.02 -1.30
C LEU A 46 -5.78 -3.43 -2.71
N ALA A 47 -5.89 -2.12 -2.81
CA ALA A 47 -5.66 -1.39 -4.06
C ALA A 47 -4.71 -0.24 -3.78
N MET A 48 -3.73 -0.05 -4.66
CA MET A 48 -2.79 1.06 -4.53
C MET A 48 -2.27 1.52 -5.87
N GLY A 49 -1.76 2.74 -5.91
CA GLY A 49 -1.11 3.27 -7.10
C GLY A 49 0.38 2.97 -7.12
N ALA A 50 1.02 3.35 -8.23
CA ALA A 50 2.44 3.10 -8.46
C ALA A 50 3.36 3.75 -7.42
N SER A 51 3.06 5.00 -7.03
CA SER A 51 3.91 5.71 -6.07
C SER A 51 3.89 5.08 -4.69
N THR A 52 2.73 4.64 -4.24
CA THR A 52 2.60 3.93 -2.96
C THR A 52 3.37 2.61 -2.99
N TYR A 53 3.21 1.85 -4.07
CA TYR A 53 3.91 0.58 -4.21
C TYR A 53 5.43 0.77 -4.24
N ALA A 54 5.92 1.73 -5.01
CA ALA A 54 7.36 2.04 -5.06
C ALA A 54 7.90 2.44 -3.69
N TRP A 55 7.14 3.26 -2.95
CA TRP A 55 7.53 3.66 -1.60
C TRP A 55 7.66 2.45 -0.67
N LEU A 56 6.68 1.54 -0.74
CA LEU A 56 6.72 0.31 0.08
C LEU A 56 7.95 -0.54 -0.25
N LEU A 57 8.29 -0.69 -1.53
CA LEU A 57 9.46 -1.46 -1.93
C LEU A 57 10.75 -0.87 -1.38
N HIS A 58 10.90 0.45 -1.42
CA HIS A 58 12.14 1.12 -1.05
C HIS A 58 12.26 1.39 0.45
N HIS A 59 11.20 1.83 1.09
CA HIS A 59 11.27 2.32 2.48
C HIS A 59 10.76 1.32 3.51
N ALA A 60 9.77 0.53 3.18
CA ALA A 60 9.21 -0.45 4.10
C ALA A 60 9.94 -1.80 3.99
N LEU A 61 10.05 -2.34 2.78
CA LEU A 61 10.69 -3.65 2.56
C LEU A 61 12.20 -3.54 2.38
N LYS A 62 12.71 -2.42 1.88
CA LYS A 62 14.12 -2.23 1.54
C LYS A 62 14.61 -3.30 0.56
N LEU A 63 13.80 -3.54 -0.48
CA LEU A 63 14.02 -4.59 -1.46
C LEU A 63 15.39 -4.47 -2.11
N GLY A 64 16.11 -5.60 -2.22
CA GLY A 64 17.44 -5.64 -2.82
C GLY A 64 18.57 -5.24 -1.87
N THR A 65 18.29 -4.98 -0.60
CA THR A 65 19.30 -4.62 0.39
C THR A 65 19.46 -5.72 1.44
N PRO A 66 20.56 -5.70 2.25
CA PRO A 66 20.71 -6.69 3.33
C PRO A 66 19.63 -6.60 4.41
N GLU A 67 18.93 -5.47 4.52
CA GLU A 67 17.87 -5.29 5.50
C GLU A 67 16.48 -5.64 4.92
N GLU A 68 16.43 -6.28 3.75
CA GLU A 68 15.17 -6.62 3.11
C GLU A 68 14.27 -7.44 4.03
N THR A 69 12.98 -7.04 4.08
CA THR A 69 11.96 -7.75 4.84
C THR A 69 10.88 -8.30 3.89
N ALA A 70 10.04 -9.20 4.40
CA ALA A 70 8.97 -9.78 3.60
C ALA A 70 7.84 -8.78 3.37
N TRP A 71 7.05 -9.01 2.30
CA TRP A 71 5.83 -8.27 2.04
C TRP A 71 4.90 -8.39 3.25
N MET A 72 4.37 -7.27 3.72
CA MET A 72 3.68 -7.20 5.01
C MET A 72 2.20 -7.61 4.95
N TYR A 73 1.63 -7.74 3.77
CA TYR A 73 0.20 -8.02 3.64
C TYR A 73 -0.05 -9.44 3.16
N THR A 74 -1.07 -10.09 3.73
CA THR A 74 -1.54 -11.41 3.28
C THR A 74 -2.67 -11.32 2.27
N GLN A 75 -3.38 -10.20 2.25
CA GLN A 75 -4.48 -9.98 1.32
C GLN A 75 -3.96 -9.82 -0.12
N PRO A 76 -4.71 -10.28 -1.13
CA PRO A 76 -4.35 -9.98 -2.51
C PRO A 76 -4.37 -8.48 -2.74
N ALA A 77 -3.38 -7.99 -3.49
CA ALA A 77 -3.19 -6.58 -3.77
C ALA A 77 -3.19 -6.32 -5.27
N TRP A 78 -3.87 -5.25 -5.67
CA TRP A 78 -3.88 -4.77 -7.05
C TRP A 78 -3.15 -3.44 -7.12
N VAL A 79 -2.10 -3.39 -7.94
CA VAL A 79 -1.29 -2.18 -8.13
C VAL A 79 -1.61 -1.59 -9.51
N PHE A 80 -2.17 -0.38 -9.50
CA PHE A 80 -2.55 0.33 -10.72
C PHE A 80 -1.34 1.09 -11.25
N THR A 81 -0.75 0.58 -12.34
CA THR A 81 0.47 1.17 -12.90
C THR A 81 0.63 0.78 -14.37
N ARG A 82 1.29 1.67 -15.13
CA ARG A 82 1.77 1.36 -16.49
C ARG A 82 3.24 0.99 -16.51
N ARG A 83 3.90 1.09 -15.35
CA ARG A 83 5.33 0.79 -15.21
C ARG A 83 5.53 -0.66 -14.79
N THR A 84 6.72 -1.17 -15.02
CA THR A 84 7.12 -2.50 -14.56
C THR A 84 7.86 -2.38 -13.23
N PHE A 85 7.44 -3.16 -12.26
CA PHE A 85 8.04 -3.21 -10.93
C PHE A 85 8.38 -4.64 -10.54
N PRO A 86 9.41 -4.83 -9.70
CA PRO A 86 9.67 -6.15 -9.12
C PRO A 86 8.54 -6.54 -8.15
N THR A 87 8.37 -7.85 -7.99
CA THR A 87 7.39 -8.40 -7.04
C THR A 87 8.14 -9.07 -5.90
N PRO A 88 7.87 -8.72 -4.63
CA PRO A 88 8.47 -9.42 -3.49
C PRO A 88 8.10 -10.90 -3.49
N ALA A 89 8.99 -11.72 -2.91
CA ALA A 89 8.77 -13.17 -2.84
C ALA A 89 7.47 -13.49 -2.08
N ASN A 90 6.69 -14.42 -2.64
CA ASN A 90 5.44 -14.91 -2.06
C ASN A 90 4.36 -13.84 -1.85
N ALA A 91 4.48 -12.69 -2.50
CA ALA A 91 3.48 -11.62 -2.37
C ALA A 91 2.35 -11.82 -3.39
N PRO A 92 1.08 -11.81 -2.96
CA PRO A 92 -0.07 -11.95 -3.87
C PRO A 92 -0.42 -10.62 -4.53
N ILE A 93 0.43 -10.19 -5.45
CA ILE A 93 0.32 -8.89 -6.09
C ILE A 93 -0.03 -9.04 -7.58
N ARG A 94 -0.98 -8.22 -8.05
CA ARG A 94 -1.36 -8.15 -9.45
C ARG A 94 -1.19 -6.72 -9.95
N PHE A 95 -0.56 -6.58 -11.11
CA PHE A 95 -0.37 -5.27 -11.75
C PHE A 95 -1.46 -5.08 -12.80
N VAL A 96 -2.14 -3.94 -12.74
CA VAL A 96 -3.26 -3.64 -13.63
C VAL A 96 -3.16 -2.22 -14.15
N GLN A 97 -3.83 -1.95 -15.26
CA GLN A 97 -3.90 -0.61 -15.83
C GLN A 97 -5.25 -0.42 -16.53
N GLY A 98 -5.62 0.84 -16.74
CA GLY A 98 -6.85 1.18 -17.43
C GLY A 98 -8.03 1.37 -16.49
N ASP A 99 -9.21 0.97 -16.95
CA ASP A 99 -10.47 1.18 -16.24
C ASP A 99 -10.49 0.38 -14.92
N VAL A 100 -10.83 1.06 -13.82
CA VAL A 100 -10.89 0.43 -12.50
C VAL A 100 -12.11 -0.45 -12.29
N ARG A 101 -13.18 -0.27 -13.07
CA ARG A 101 -14.44 -0.99 -12.85
C ARG A 101 -14.33 -2.50 -13.01
N PRO A 102 -13.68 -3.05 -14.05
CA PRO A 102 -13.47 -4.49 -14.13
C PRO A 102 -12.58 -5.03 -13.01
N VAL A 103 -11.58 -4.24 -12.61
CA VAL A 103 -10.68 -4.62 -11.53
C VAL A 103 -11.42 -4.66 -10.21
N HIS A 104 -12.29 -3.69 -9.96
CA HIS A 104 -13.11 -3.67 -8.74
C HIS A 104 -14.01 -4.91 -8.66
N ALA A 105 -14.59 -5.32 -9.78
CA ALA A 105 -15.40 -6.54 -9.83
C ALA A 105 -14.57 -7.78 -9.52
N GLU A 106 -13.34 -7.84 -10.02
CA GLU A 106 -12.40 -8.92 -9.71
C GLU A 106 -12.04 -8.96 -8.23
N MET A 107 -11.78 -7.78 -7.63
CA MET A 107 -11.48 -7.68 -6.21
C MET A 107 -12.65 -8.16 -5.33
N ARG A 108 -13.89 -7.86 -5.74
CA ARG A 108 -15.07 -8.31 -5.00
C ARG A 108 -15.19 -9.83 -4.98
N ALA A 109 -14.72 -10.49 -6.04
CA ALA A 109 -14.78 -11.94 -6.15
C ALA A 109 -13.66 -12.67 -5.42
N ALA A 110 -12.65 -11.93 -5.00
CA ALA A 110 -11.48 -12.52 -4.34
C ALA A 110 -11.75 -12.87 -2.86
#